data_5a2c5bfec12c8ff1c9604b4f19fc7785
#
_entry.id   5a2c5bfec12c8ff1c9604b4f19fc7785
#
_cell.length_a   1.000
_cell.length_b   1.000
_cell.length_c   1.000
_cell.angle_alpha   90.00
_cell.angle_beta   90.00
_cell.angle_gamma   90.00
#
_symmetry.space_group_name_H-M   'P 1'
#
loop_
_entity.id
_entity.type
_entity.pdbx_description
1 polymer ?
#
loop_
_entity_poly.entity_id
_entity_poly.type
_entity_poly.pdbx_seq_one_letter_code
_entity_poly.pdbx_strand_id
1 'polypeptide(L)'
;MRKIVLMYHCVYSQCKEESGFQFPTSYPYKIDAKKFEDHIISVIQACKQNRKPVDDVVFSFDDGGVSFYNVIAPILEKYGLKGLFFISTQFIDTDKFLTRVQIRELKSRGHIIASHTHSHPLDLSRLSYDEILNEWKTSKTILEDIINEPISTASIPNGRGSKLVVQAAKEAGFKVLYTSVPTIKFKTEKGITLIGRFVIRYNDTSDFVQNIILKPLTRIKLYIKWWVLNVVKKILG
;
A
#
# COMPACT_ATOMS: atom_id res chain seq x y z
N MET A 1 5.04 -15.90 -10.34
CA MET A 1 4.27 -15.06 -11.27
C MET A 1 4.54 -13.59 -10.93
N ARG A 2 4.81 -12.72 -11.90
CA ARG A 2 5.13 -11.30 -11.63
C ARG A 2 3.83 -10.52 -11.56
N LYS A 3 3.45 -10.06 -10.35
CA LYS A 3 2.26 -9.22 -10.16
C LYS A 3 2.59 -7.73 -10.34
N ILE A 4 1.67 -6.97 -10.88
CA ILE A 4 1.71 -5.51 -10.87
C ILE A 4 0.96 -5.04 -9.63
N VAL A 5 1.61 -4.28 -8.76
CA VAL A 5 1.00 -3.79 -7.53
C VAL A 5 0.78 -2.29 -7.63
N LEU A 6 -0.48 -1.87 -7.65
CA LEU A 6 -0.88 -0.47 -7.61
C LEU A 6 -1.02 -0.04 -6.15
N MET A 7 -0.46 1.10 -5.80
CA MET A 7 -0.48 1.64 -4.43
C MET A 7 -1.33 2.89 -4.38
N TYR A 8 -2.42 2.79 -3.69
CA TYR A 8 -3.34 3.88 -3.34
C TYR A 8 -3.24 4.19 -1.85
N HIS A 9 -3.95 5.22 -1.40
CA HIS A 9 -4.15 5.55 0.00
C HIS A 9 -5.65 5.78 0.24
N CYS A 10 -6.10 7.02 0.45
CA CYS A 10 -7.50 7.30 0.67
C CYS A 10 -8.28 7.50 -0.63
N VAL A 11 -9.51 7.02 -0.64
CA VAL A 11 -10.51 7.31 -1.67
C VAL A 11 -11.70 8.00 -0.99
N TYR A 12 -12.06 9.21 -1.40
CA TYR A 12 -13.14 9.97 -0.80
C TYR A 12 -14.38 10.00 -1.70
N SER A 13 -15.55 10.07 -1.09
CA SER A 13 -16.85 10.17 -1.79
C SER A 13 -17.39 11.59 -1.86
N GLN A 14 -17.16 12.39 -0.85
CA GLN A 14 -17.64 13.77 -0.76
C GLN A 14 -16.50 14.79 -0.67
N CYS A 15 -15.58 14.61 0.27
CA CYS A 15 -14.46 15.51 0.47
C CYS A 15 -13.19 14.77 0.93
N LYS A 16 -12.05 15.40 0.69
CA LYS A 16 -10.73 14.81 1.02
C LYS A 16 -10.50 14.59 2.51
N GLU A 17 -11.22 15.34 3.34
CA GLU A 17 -11.08 15.36 4.79
C GLU A 17 -11.80 14.20 5.49
N GLU A 18 -12.62 13.42 4.77
CA GLU A 18 -13.44 12.35 5.36
C GLU A 18 -12.65 11.10 5.81
N SER A 19 -11.39 10.94 5.37
CA SER A 19 -10.62 9.74 5.67
C SER A 19 -9.12 9.98 5.77
N GLY A 20 -8.45 9.22 6.67
CA GLY A 20 -7.00 9.12 6.81
C GLY A 20 -6.31 10.40 7.27
N PHE A 21 -5.03 10.48 7.03
CA PHE A 21 -4.21 11.63 7.43
C PHE A 21 -4.65 12.94 6.77
N GLN A 22 -4.54 14.06 7.53
CA GLN A 22 -4.96 15.40 7.10
C GLN A 22 -3.76 16.34 6.88
N PHE A 23 -2.56 15.82 6.70
CA PHE A 23 -1.38 16.64 6.40
C PHE A 23 -1.38 17.08 4.94
N PRO A 24 -0.85 18.27 4.60
CA PRO A 24 -0.73 18.73 3.20
C PRO A 24 -0.03 17.71 2.30
N THR A 25 0.93 16.96 2.83
CA THR A 25 1.68 15.92 2.10
C THR A 25 0.85 14.67 1.81
N SER A 26 -0.29 14.45 2.48
CA SER A 26 -1.20 13.33 2.21
C SER A 26 -2.20 13.62 1.09
N TYR A 27 -2.55 14.89 0.85
CA TYR A 27 -3.55 15.27 -0.16
C TYR A 27 -3.27 14.78 -1.58
N PRO A 28 -2.01 14.74 -2.07
CA PRO A 28 -1.72 14.18 -3.39
C PRO A 28 -2.12 12.71 -3.58
N TYR A 29 -2.37 11.99 -2.51
CA TYR A 29 -2.72 10.57 -2.51
C TYR A 29 -4.22 10.31 -2.24
N LYS A 30 -5.02 11.37 -2.08
CA LYS A 30 -6.47 11.27 -1.90
C LYS A 30 -7.18 11.39 -3.24
N ILE A 31 -7.90 10.33 -3.61
CA ILE A 31 -8.51 10.18 -4.94
C ILE A 31 -10.03 10.18 -4.79
N ASP A 32 -10.72 10.84 -5.71
CA ASP A 32 -12.17 10.79 -5.81
C ASP A 32 -12.68 9.38 -6.14
N ALA A 33 -13.82 8.97 -5.55
CA ALA A 33 -14.39 7.64 -5.69
C ALA A 33 -14.70 7.27 -7.15
N LYS A 34 -15.24 8.22 -7.93
CA LYS A 34 -15.52 7.99 -9.35
C LYS A 34 -14.23 7.76 -10.13
N LYS A 35 -13.20 8.58 -9.89
CA LYS A 35 -11.89 8.40 -10.52
C LYS A 35 -11.27 7.05 -10.15
N PHE A 36 -11.38 6.63 -8.88
CA PHE A 36 -10.90 5.32 -8.46
C PHE A 36 -11.62 4.18 -9.19
N GLU A 37 -12.94 4.28 -9.34
CA GLU A 37 -13.72 3.31 -10.11
C GLU A 37 -13.32 3.31 -11.60
N ASP A 38 -13.10 4.46 -12.20
CA ASP A 38 -12.60 4.59 -13.59
C ASP A 38 -11.20 3.92 -13.73
N HIS A 39 -10.34 4.01 -12.71
CA HIS A 39 -9.06 3.28 -12.69
C HIS A 39 -9.26 1.76 -12.66
N ILE A 40 -10.19 1.25 -11.85
CA ILE A 40 -10.51 -0.19 -11.80
C ILE A 40 -10.98 -0.68 -13.17
N ILE A 41 -11.92 0.03 -13.78
CA ILE A 41 -12.45 -0.31 -15.12
C ILE A 41 -11.30 -0.35 -16.13
N SER A 42 -10.41 0.64 -16.10
CA SER A 42 -9.26 0.69 -17.03
C SER A 42 -8.28 -0.46 -16.82
N VAL A 43 -8.07 -0.90 -15.57
CA VAL A 43 -7.23 -2.08 -15.24
C VAL A 43 -7.87 -3.35 -15.80
N ILE A 44 -9.18 -3.55 -15.60
CA ILE A 44 -9.91 -4.71 -16.11
C ILE A 44 -9.82 -4.78 -17.64
N GLN A 45 -10.02 -3.65 -18.31
CA GLN A 45 -9.90 -3.55 -19.77
C GLN A 45 -8.47 -3.86 -20.25
N ALA A 46 -7.45 -3.32 -19.57
CA ALA A 46 -6.05 -3.59 -19.88
C ALA A 46 -5.69 -5.08 -19.69
N CYS A 47 -6.17 -5.71 -18.66
CA CYS A 47 -5.96 -7.13 -18.41
C CYS A 47 -6.62 -7.97 -19.52
N LYS A 48 -7.86 -7.65 -19.89
CA LYS A 48 -8.56 -8.30 -21.00
C LYS A 48 -7.81 -8.14 -22.32
N GLN A 49 -7.37 -6.92 -22.66
CA GLN A 49 -6.59 -6.62 -23.85
C GLN A 49 -5.26 -7.42 -23.91
N ASN A 50 -4.60 -7.58 -22.78
CA ASN A 50 -3.33 -8.30 -22.66
C ASN A 50 -3.50 -9.80 -22.45
N ARG A 51 -4.74 -10.32 -22.43
CA ARG A 51 -5.06 -11.73 -22.09
C ARG A 51 -4.43 -12.19 -20.79
N LYS A 52 -4.44 -11.30 -19.77
CA LYS A 52 -3.93 -11.57 -18.42
C LYS A 52 -5.07 -11.66 -17.43
N PRO A 53 -4.96 -12.52 -16.40
CA PRO A 53 -5.90 -12.53 -15.29
C PRO A 53 -5.86 -11.17 -14.57
N VAL A 54 -7.01 -10.67 -14.13
CA VAL A 54 -7.06 -9.45 -13.29
C VAL A 54 -6.34 -9.67 -11.97
N ASP A 55 -6.30 -10.90 -11.48
CA ASP A 55 -5.56 -11.32 -10.27
C ASP A 55 -4.03 -11.12 -10.36
N ASP A 56 -3.48 -10.87 -11.57
CA ASP A 56 -2.10 -10.45 -11.74
C ASP A 56 -1.87 -8.99 -11.33
N VAL A 57 -2.94 -8.23 -11.08
CA VAL A 57 -2.91 -6.86 -10.59
C VAL A 57 -3.42 -6.83 -9.15
N VAL A 58 -2.61 -6.31 -8.24
CA VAL A 58 -2.94 -6.15 -6.83
C VAL A 58 -3.27 -4.69 -6.56
N PHE A 59 -4.45 -4.42 -6.02
CA PHE A 59 -4.82 -3.12 -5.48
C PHE A 59 -4.41 -3.07 -4.01
N SER A 60 -3.43 -2.23 -3.67
CA SER A 60 -2.94 -2.07 -2.30
C SER A 60 -3.20 -0.65 -1.80
N PHE A 61 -3.47 -0.53 -0.51
CA PHE A 61 -3.87 0.73 0.14
C PHE A 61 -3.12 0.89 1.44
N ASP A 62 -2.50 2.06 1.64
CA ASP A 62 -1.68 2.36 2.81
C ASP A 62 -2.44 3.26 3.80
N ASP A 63 -1.98 3.30 5.06
CA ASP A 63 -2.35 4.14 6.19
C ASP A 63 -3.47 3.60 7.10
N GLY A 64 -4.52 2.97 6.58
CA GLY A 64 -5.63 2.47 7.39
C GLY A 64 -6.80 3.46 7.55
N GLY A 65 -6.96 4.40 6.61
CA GLY A 65 -8.10 5.35 6.63
C GLY A 65 -9.46 4.65 6.53
N VAL A 66 -10.50 5.23 7.14
CA VAL A 66 -11.86 4.68 7.18
C VAL A 66 -12.47 4.47 5.79
N SER A 67 -11.97 5.16 4.77
CA SER A 67 -12.39 4.94 3.38
C SER A 67 -12.11 3.54 2.86
N PHE A 68 -11.21 2.76 3.50
CA PHE A 68 -11.00 1.36 3.13
C PHE A 68 -12.28 0.55 3.27
N TYR A 69 -13.04 0.84 4.34
CA TYR A 69 -14.30 0.17 4.64
C TYR A 69 -15.49 0.80 3.90
N ASN A 70 -15.62 2.13 3.97
CA ASN A 70 -16.81 2.84 3.50
C ASN A 70 -16.88 3.00 1.97
N VAL A 71 -15.73 3.07 1.28
CA VAL A 71 -15.66 3.45 -0.14
C VAL A 71 -14.90 2.40 -0.96
N ILE A 72 -13.67 2.06 -0.56
CA ILE A 72 -12.76 1.24 -1.38
C ILE A 72 -13.26 -0.20 -1.49
N ALA A 73 -13.55 -0.83 -0.36
CA ALA A 73 -13.98 -2.23 -0.36
C ALA A 73 -15.30 -2.44 -1.14
N PRO A 74 -16.36 -1.61 -0.96
CA PRO A 74 -17.57 -1.72 -1.77
C PRO A 74 -17.32 -1.58 -3.28
N ILE A 75 -16.46 -0.62 -3.68
CA ILE A 75 -16.13 -0.45 -5.10
C ILE A 75 -15.38 -1.66 -5.64
N LEU A 76 -14.36 -2.17 -4.93
CA LEU A 76 -13.61 -3.35 -5.36
C LEU A 76 -14.53 -4.57 -5.49
N GLU A 77 -15.41 -4.79 -4.52
CA GLU A 77 -16.34 -5.94 -4.46
C GLU A 77 -17.35 -5.92 -5.60
N LYS A 78 -17.81 -4.73 -6.01
CA LYS A 78 -18.68 -4.56 -7.20
C LYS A 78 -18.07 -5.19 -8.45
N TYR A 79 -16.74 -5.27 -8.53
CA TYR A 79 -16.01 -5.87 -9.64
C TYR A 79 -15.39 -7.23 -9.30
N GLY A 80 -15.79 -7.85 -8.19
CA GLY A 80 -15.26 -9.15 -7.74
C GLY A 80 -13.79 -9.10 -7.29
N LEU A 81 -13.27 -7.92 -6.97
CA LEU A 81 -11.87 -7.70 -6.60
C LEU A 81 -11.67 -7.63 -5.08
N LYS A 82 -10.45 -7.87 -4.63
CA LYS A 82 -10.04 -7.75 -3.22
C LYS A 82 -8.91 -6.76 -3.07
N GLY A 83 -8.94 -6.01 -1.95
CA GLY A 83 -7.89 -5.08 -1.56
C GLY A 83 -6.87 -5.72 -0.63
N LEU A 84 -5.63 -5.23 -0.71
CA LEU A 84 -4.57 -5.47 0.26
C LEU A 84 -4.42 -4.20 1.09
N PHE A 85 -4.86 -4.24 2.34
CA PHE A 85 -4.96 -3.10 3.24
C PHE A 85 -3.83 -3.10 4.25
N PHE A 86 -2.93 -2.12 4.16
CA PHE A 86 -1.83 -1.88 5.08
C PHE A 86 -2.25 -0.86 6.13
N ILE A 87 -2.27 -1.25 7.39
CA ILE A 87 -2.86 -0.48 8.49
C ILE A 87 -1.79 -0.07 9.49
N SER A 88 -1.75 1.25 9.79
CA SER A 88 -0.95 1.83 10.87
C SER A 88 -1.74 1.75 12.17
N THR A 89 -1.28 0.89 13.09
CA THR A 89 -2.14 0.40 14.17
C THR A 89 -2.37 1.40 15.30
N GLN A 90 -1.56 2.44 15.45
CA GLN A 90 -1.78 3.52 16.42
C GLN A 90 -3.05 4.30 16.16
N PHE A 91 -3.51 4.34 14.90
CA PHE A 91 -4.66 5.14 14.50
C PHE A 91 -5.97 4.35 14.52
N ILE A 92 -5.94 3.05 14.81
CA ILE A 92 -7.14 2.23 14.93
C ILE A 92 -8.06 2.80 16.03
N ASP A 93 -9.37 2.85 15.76
CA ASP A 93 -10.42 3.43 16.61
C ASP A 93 -10.30 4.96 16.82
N THR A 94 -9.46 5.66 16.05
CA THR A 94 -9.43 7.13 16.05
C THR A 94 -10.26 7.71 14.91
N ASP A 95 -10.59 9.02 15.00
CA ASP A 95 -11.34 9.71 13.95
C ASP A 95 -10.68 9.54 12.57
N LYS A 96 -11.50 9.29 11.53
CA LYS A 96 -11.11 9.10 10.11
C LYS A 96 -10.29 7.85 9.80
N PHE A 97 -10.06 6.97 10.77
CA PHE A 97 -9.37 5.69 10.58
C PHE A 97 -10.29 4.50 10.87
N LEU A 98 -9.84 3.33 10.47
CA LEU A 98 -10.58 2.07 10.66
C LEU A 98 -10.76 1.74 12.15
N THR A 99 -11.94 1.24 12.50
CA THR A 99 -12.17 0.60 13.80
C THR A 99 -11.76 -0.87 13.77
N ARG A 100 -11.53 -1.48 14.96
CA ARG A 100 -11.29 -2.93 15.09
C ARG A 100 -12.41 -3.78 14.48
N VAL A 101 -13.65 -3.32 14.60
CA VAL A 101 -14.82 -3.99 14.00
C VAL A 101 -14.72 -3.98 12.48
N GLN A 102 -14.48 -2.82 11.88
CA GLN A 102 -14.34 -2.68 10.42
C GLN A 102 -13.17 -3.50 9.86
N ILE A 103 -12.05 -3.60 10.59
CA ILE A 103 -10.90 -4.45 10.17
C ILE A 103 -11.31 -5.93 10.13
N ARG A 104 -12.03 -6.44 11.16
CA ARG A 104 -12.55 -7.82 11.16
C ARG A 104 -13.52 -8.06 10.01
N GLU A 105 -14.41 -7.11 9.75
CA GLU A 105 -15.38 -7.22 8.65
C GLU A 105 -14.70 -7.20 7.28
N LEU A 106 -13.69 -6.31 7.05
CA LEU A 106 -12.90 -6.33 5.83
C LEU A 106 -12.23 -7.69 5.62
N LYS A 107 -11.68 -8.27 6.69
CA LYS A 107 -11.08 -9.61 6.66
C LYS A 107 -12.11 -10.69 6.30
N SER A 108 -13.27 -10.69 6.95
CA SER A 108 -14.35 -11.67 6.70
C SER A 108 -14.90 -11.58 5.28
N ARG A 109 -14.90 -10.39 4.68
CA ARG A 109 -15.27 -10.12 3.28
C ARG A 109 -14.19 -10.56 2.29
N GLY A 110 -13.05 -11.14 2.76
CA GLY A 110 -11.98 -11.72 1.95
C GLY A 110 -10.91 -10.72 1.51
N HIS A 111 -10.88 -9.52 2.06
CA HIS A 111 -9.74 -8.60 1.87
C HIS A 111 -8.54 -9.06 2.70
N ILE A 112 -7.33 -8.64 2.29
CA ILE A 112 -6.09 -8.98 2.97
C ILE A 112 -5.71 -7.83 3.90
N ILE A 113 -5.56 -8.13 5.20
CA ILE A 113 -5.10 -7.20 6.21
C ILE A 113 -3.60 -7.39 6.42
N ALA A 114 -2.85 -6.29 6.44
CA ALA A 114 -1.41 -6.28 6.55
C ALA A 114 -0.93 -5.06 7.38
N SER A 115 0.32 -5.09 7.83
CA SER A 115 0.89 -4.05 8.69
C SER A 115 1.46 -2.88 7.87
N HIS A 116 1.26 -1.66 8.39
CA HIS A 116 1.96 -0.44 7.95
C HIS A 116 2.72 0.23 9.10
N THR A 117 3.39 -0.57 9.95
CA THR A 117 3.98 -0.19 11.24
C THR A 117 2.94 0.19 12.31
N HIS A 118 3.41 0.53 13.51
CA HIS A 118 2.54 0.99 14.58
C HIS A 118 2.23 2.49 14.44
N SER A 119 3.24 3.35 14.57
CA SER A 119 3.06 4.80 14.66
C SER A 119 3.16 5.56 13.32
N HIS A 120 3.46 4.86 12.21
CA HIS A 120 3.72 5.47 10.91
C HIS A 120 4.85 6.52 10.94
N PRO A 121 6.08 6.17 11.34
CA PRO A 121 7.19 7.11 11.43
C PRO A 121 7.46 7.82 10.09
N LEU A 122 7.77 9.11 10.13
CA LEU A 122 8.12 9.88 8.93
C LEU A 122 9.35 9.29 8.22
N ASP A 123 10.31 8.76 8.98
CA ASP A 123 11.48 8.08 8.45
C ASP A 123 11.88 6.90 9.35
N LEU A 124 11.30 5.75 9.05
CA LEU A 124 11.59 4.50 9.77
C LEU A 124 13.09 4.13 9.73
N SER A 125 13.81 4.55 8.69
CA SER A 125 15.24 4.22 8.54
C SER A 125 16.18 5.01 9.46
N ARG A 126 15.68 6.08 10.11
CA ARG A 126 16.44 6.90 11.06
C ARG A 126 16.29 6.46 12.52
N LEU A 127 15.34 5.57 12.80
CA LEU A 127 15.14 5.01 14.11
C LEU A 127 16.24 3.99 14.46
N SER A 128 16.47 3.78 15.76
CA SER A 128 17.32 2.70 16.24
C SER A 128 16.73 1.33 15.87
N TYR A 129 17.56 0.30 15.92
CA TYR A 129 17.10 -1.07 15.61
C TYR A 129 15.96 -1.52 16.52
N ASP A 130 16.04 -1.23 17.80
CA ASP A 130 15.03 -1.62 18.78
C ASP A 130 13.70 -0.88 18.59
N GLU A 131 13.75 0.41 18.22
CA GLU A 131 12.55 1.17 17.86
C GLU A 131 11.90 0.62 16.59
N ILE A 132 12.70 0.32 15.55
CA ILE A 132 12.18 -0.29 14.30
C ILE A 132 11.54 -1.65 14.62
N LEU A 133 12.20 -2.47 15.42
CA LEU A 133 11.69 -3.79 15.81
C LEU A 133 10.39 -3.68 16.60
N ASN A 134 10.31 -2.71 17.52
CA ASN A 134 9.09 -2.43 18.27
C ASN A 134 7.93 -1.99 17.38
N GLU A 135 8.18 -1.09 16.41
CA GLU A 135 7.18 -0.68 15.39
C GLU A 135 6.58 -1.89 14.68
N TRP A 136 7.42 -2.84 14.26
CA TRP A 136 6.97 -4.04 13.57
C TRP A 136 6.25 -5.02 14.49
N LYS A 137 6.80 -5.34 15.66
CA LYS A 137 6.21 -6.30 16.60
C LYS A 137 4.87 -5.81 17.13
N THR A 138 4.80 -4.55 17.56
CA THR A 138 3.56 -3.96 18.10
C THR A 138 2.45 -3.99 17.07
N SER A 139 2.71 -3.52 15.84
CA SER A 139 1.68 -3.50 14.81
C SER A 139 1.23 -4.91 14.43
N LYS A 140 2.15 -5.86 14.34
CA LYS A 140 1.84 -7.27 14.05
C LYS A 140 0.92 -7.86 15.11
N THR A 141 1.30 -7.74 16.38
CA THR A 141 0.53 -8.28 17.51
C THR A 141 -0.90 -7.70 17.55
N ILE A 142 -1.05 -6.38 17.41
CA ILE A 142 -2.36 -5.73 17.41
C ILE A 142 -3.25 -6.24 16.28
N LEU A 143 -2.73 -6.37 15.07
CA LEU A 143 -3.53 -6.82 13.93
C LEU A 143 -3.86 -8.31 14.03
N GLU A 144 -2.92 -9.16 14.49
CA GLU A 144 -3.16 -10.58 14.72
C GLU A 144 -4.24 -10.81 15.78
N ASP A 145 -4.23 -10.00 16.86
CA ASP A 145 -5.29 -10.00 17.89
C ASP A 145 -6.66 -9.62 17.29
N ILE A 146 -6.70 -8.59 16.42
CA ILE A 146 -7.95 -8.14 15.82
C ILE A 146 -8.56 -9.20 14.89
N ILE A 147 -7.75 -9.82 14.02
CA ILE A 147 -8.25 -10.75 12.98
C ILE A 147 -8.19 -12.22 13.39
N ASN A 148 -7.57 -12.53 14.53
CA ASN A 148 -7.31 -13.89 15.03
C ASN A 148 -6.61 -14.81 14.01
N GLU A 149 -5.69 -14.24 13.22
CA GLU A 149 -4.88 -14.94 12.23
C GLU A 149 -3.47 -14.35 12.14
N PRO A 150 -2.44 -15.16 11.81
CA PRO A 150 -1.07 -14.65 11.67
C PRO A 150 -0.91 -13.72 10.47
N ILE A 151 -0.15 -12.63 10.65
CA ILE A 151 0.22 -11.68 9.61
C ILE A 151 1.69 -11.83 9.25
N SER A 152 1.98 -12.06 7.97
CA SER A 152 3.35 -12.19 7.45
C SER A 152 3.73 -11.13 6.42
N THR A 153 2.85 -10.14 6.20
CA THR A 153 2.99 -9.13 5.16
C THR A 153 2.93 -7.73 5.76
N ALA A 154 3.83 -6.85 5.31
CA ALA A 154 3.84 -5.45 5.71
C ALA A 154 4.23 -4.51 4.55
N SER A 155 4.00 -3.21 4.71
CA SER A 155 4.55 -2.17 3.83
C SER A 155 5.34 -1.14 4.64
N ILE A 156 6.36 -0.56 3.98
CA ILE A 156 7.26 0.42 4.60
C ILE A 156 6.67 1.83 4.43
N PRO A 157 6.40 2.57 5.52
CA PRO A 157 5.91 3.94 5.46
C PRO A 157 6.84 4.86 4.67
N ASN A 158 6.26 5.77 3.88
CA ASN A 158 6.98 6.77 3.09
C ASN A 158 8.06 6.19 2.15
N GLY A 159 8.12 4.86 1.98
CA GLY A 159 9.15 4.18 1.18
C GLY A 159 10.57 4.30 1.72
N ARG A 160 10.75 4.74 2.98
CA ARG A 160 12.03 4.94 3.63
C ARG A 160 12.51 3.69 4.34
N GLY A 161 12.98 2.72 3.54
CA GLY A 161 13.55 1.47 4.02
C GLY A 161 15.08 1.46 4.04
N SER A 162 15.63 0.66 4.95
CA SER A 162 17.07 0.38 5.05
C SER A 162 17.29 -1.12 5.29
N LYS A 163 18.56 -1.56 5.27
CA LYS A 163 18.90 -2.94 5.61
C LYS A 163 18.49 -3.30 7.04
N LEU A 164 18.52 -2.32 7.98
CA LEU A 164 18.07 -2.51 9.36
C LEU A 164 16.55 -2.69 9.41
N VAL A 165 15.78 -1.88 8.66
CA VAL A 165 14.31 -2.01 8.56
C VAL A 165 13.91 -3.41 8.08
N VAL A 166 14.59 -3.94 7.04
CA VAL A 166 14.33 -5.29 6.53
C VAL A 166 14.71 -6.36 7.56
N GLN A 167 15.83 -6.19 8.26
CA GLN A 167 16.28 -7.14 9.28
C GLN A 167 15.32 -7.19 10.46
N ALA A 168 14.89 -6.05 10.98
CA ALA A 168 13.94 -5.96 12.09
C ALA A 168 12.57 -6.53 11.70
N ALA A 169 12.10 -6.29 10.48
CA ALA A 169 10.86 -6.88 9.98
C ALA A 169 10.94 -8.42 9.92
N LYS A 170 12.09 -8.98 9.51
CA LYS A 170 12.32 -10.43 9.54
C LYS A 170 12.25 -10.97 10.97
N GLU A 171 12.92 -10.32 11.91
CA GLU A 171 12.90 -10.73 13.31
C GLU A 171 11.51 -10.64 13.93
N ALA A 172 10.70 -9.66 13.52
CA ALA A 172 9.28 -9.57 13.87
C ALA A 172 8.41 -10.66 13.21
N GLY A 173 8.97 -11.49 12.31
CA GLY A 173 8.28 -12.61 11.69
C GLY A 173 7.56 -12.28 10.37
N PHE A 174 7.83 -11.11 9.77
CA PHE A 174 7.35 -10.83 8.42
C PHE A 174 8.14 -11.60 7.36
N LYS A 175 7.45 -11.99 6.27
CA LYS A 175 8.02 -12.72 5.13
C LYS A 175 8.04 -11.87 3.86
N VAL A 176 7.12 -10.90 3.76
CA VAL A 176 6.92 -10.05 2.59
C VAL A 176 6.86 -8.59 3.02
N LEU A 177 7.68 -7.74 2.40
CA LEU A 177 7.63 -6.29 2.55
C LEU A 177 7.34 -5.62 1.22
N TYR A 178 6.33 -4.76 1.23
CA TYR A 178 6.00 -3.90 0.10
C TYR A 178 6.71 -2.55 0.23
N THR A 179 7.27 -2.10 -0.89
CA THR A 179 8.03 -0.85 -1.00
C THR A 179 7.37 0.09 -2.01
N SER A 180 7.82 1.34 -2.09
CA SER A 180 7.41 2.29 -3.13
C SER A 180 8.32 2.29 -4.38
N VAL A 181 9.19 1.28 -4.53
CA VAL A 181 10.01 1.11 -5.74
C VAL A 181 9.11 0.67 -6.89
N PRO A 182 8.98 1.44 -7.99
CA PRO A 182 8.07 1.12 -9.09
C PRO A 182 8.64 0.03 -9.99
N THR A 183 8.55 -1.21 -9.54
CA THR A 183 9.06 -2.39 -10.25
C THR A 183 8.14 -3.60 -10.08
N ILE A 184 8.14 -4.48 -11.08
CA ILE A 184 7.51 -5.81 -11.01
C ILE A 184 8.51 -6.91 -10.65
N LYS A 185 9.78 -6.55 -10.42
CA LYS A 185 10.82 -7.51 -10.01
C LYS A 185 10.74 -7.71 -8.50
N PHE A 186 10.73 -8.95 -8.06
CA PHE A 186 10.90 -9.31 -6.66
C PHE A 186 12.38 -9.34 -6.32
N LYS A 187 12.72 -8.88 -5.13
CA LYS A 187 14.07 -9.00 -4.58
C LYS A 187 13.97 -9.74 -3.25
N THR A 188 14.79 -10.75 -3.05
CA THR A 188 14.93 -11.37 -1.72
C THR A 188 16.13 -10.74 -1.01
N GLU A 189 15.90 -10.24 0.18
CA GLU A 189 16.93 -9.67 1.04
C GLU A 189 16.78 -10.22 2.46
N LYS A 190 17.85 -10.79 3.00
CA LYS A 190 17.86 -11.41 4.36
C LYS A 190 16.71 -12.43 4.59
N GLY A 191 16.23 -13.09 3.54
CA GLY A 191 15.12 -14.06 3.63
C GLY A 191 13.72 -13.43 3.59
N ILE A 192 13.60 -12.12 3.35
CA ILE A 192 12.34 -11.42 3.09
C ILE A 192 12.19 -11.16 1.60
N THR A 193 11.00 -11.34 1.08
CA THR A 193 10.63 -10.92 -0.28
C THR A 193 10.24 -9.45 -0.30
N LEU A 194 10.99 -8.63 -1.04
CA LEU A 194 10.67 -7.23 -1.29
C LEU A 194 9.88 -7.10 -2.59
N ILE A 195 8.72 -6.48 -2.51
CA ILE A 195 7.81 -6.27 -3.64
C ILE A 195 7.68 -4.76 -3.90
N GLY A 196 7.93 -4.37 -5.16
CA GLY A 196 7.75 -2.99 -5.59
C GLY A 196 6.29 -2.65 -5.90
N ARG A 197 5.94 -1.35 -5.84
CA ARG A 197 4.59 -0.85 -6.10
C ARG A 197 4.61 0.40 -6.96
N PHE A 198 3.56 0.58 -7.75
CA PHE A 198 3.33 1.78 -8.55
C PHE A 198 2.37 2.71 -7.80
N VAL A 199 2.90 3.83 -7.34
CA VAL A 199 2.15 4.85 -6.59
C VAL A 199 1.17 5.55 -7.52
N ILE A 200 -0.09 5.65 -7.11
CA ILE A 200 -1.15 6.37 -7.82
C ILE A 200 -1.56 7.61 -7.02
N ARG A 201 -1.67 8.74 -7.72
CA ARG A 201 -1.99 10.05 -7.14
C ARG A 201 -3.28 10.62 -7.73
N TYR A 202 -3.81 11.66 -7.10
CA TYR A 202 -5.08 12.31 -7.49
C TYR A 202 -5.09 12.83 -8.95
N ASN A 203 -3.94 13.19 -9.52
CA ASN A 203 -3.83 13.70 -10.88
C ASN A 203 -3.52 12.62 -11.92
N ASP A 204 -3.28 11.38 -11.51
CA ASP A 204 -3.08 10.28 -12.45
C ASP A 204 -4.41 9.93 -13.14
N THR A 205 -4.35 9.72 -14.45
CA THR A 205 -5.51 9.39 -15.29
C THR A 205 -5.71 7.88 -15.43
N SER A 206 -6.89 7.46 -15.85
CA SER A 206 -7.17 6.06 -16.18
C SER A 206 -6.21 5.53 -17.25
N ASP A 207 -5.86 6.34 -18.25
CA ASP A 207 -4.87 5.98 -19.28
C ASP A 207 -3.48 5.75 -18.69
N PHE A 208 -3.08 6.56 -17.69
CA PHE A 208 -1.81 6.35 -17.00
C PHE A 208 -1.79 5.01 -16.28
N VAL A 209 -2.85 4.69 -15.53
CA VAL A 209 -3.00 3.41 -14.82
C VAL A 209 -3.02 2.24 -15.80
N GLN A 210 -3.78 2.35 -16.89
CA GLN A 210 -3.82 1.37 -17.98
C GLN A 210 -2.43 1.14 -18.59
N ASN A 211 -1.67 2.22 -18.84
CA ASN A 211 -0.33 2.13 -19.39
C ASN A 211 0.69 1.45 -18.45
N ILE A 212 0.50 1.49 -17.13
CA ILE A 212 1.31 0.68 -16.19
C ILE A 212 1.11 -0.81 -16.48
N ILE A 213 -0.11 -1.23 -16.83
CA ILE A 213 -0.43 -2.63 -17.14
C ILE A 213 0.09 -3.02 -18.53
N LEU A 214 -0.21 -2.20 -19.54
CA LEU A 214 0.02 -2.54 -20.94
C LEU A 214 1.47 -2.32 -21.40
N LYS A 215 2.12 -1.23 -20.94
CA LYS A 215 3.37 -0.74 -21.53
C LYS A 215 4.58 -0.93 -20.63
N PRO A 216 5.51 -1.87 -20.92
CA PRO A 216 6.76 -2.03 -20.18
C PRO A 216 7.56 -0.72 -20.08
N LEU A 217 7.57 0.09 -21.14
CA LEU A 217 8.27 1.38 -21.17
C LEU A 217 7.75 2.37 -20.12
N THR A 218 6.46 2.38 -19.82
CA THR A 218 5.89 3.21 -18.75
C THR A 218 6.51 2.83 -17.41
N ARG A 219 6.59 1.55 -17.08
CA ARG A 219 7.20 1.05 -15.85
C ARG A 219 8.69 1.39 -15.76
N ILE A 220 9.42 1.28 -16.87
CA ILE A 220 10.85 1.65 -16.94
C ILE A 220 11.03 3.15 -16.68
N LYS A 221 10.22 4.02 -17.32
CA LYS A 221 10.26 5.47 -17.09
C LYS A 221 9.99 5.82 -15.63
N LEU A 222 8.99 5.18 -15.00
CA LEU A 222 8.68 5.37 -13.59
C LEU A 222 9.85 4.94 -12.69
N TYR A 223 10.50 3.81 -13.00
CA TYR A 223 11.67 3.34 -12.26
C TYR A 223 12.85 4.30 -12.38
N ILE A 224 13.16 4.79 -13.58
CA ILE A 224 14.24 5.76 -13.81
C ILE A 224 13.94 7.06 -13.05
N LYS A 225 12.73 7.61 -13.15
CA LYS A 225 12.32 8.80 -12.41
C LYS A 225 12.48 8.61 -10.91
N TRP A 226 12.02 7.49 -10.37
CA TRP A 226 12.19 7.15 -8.95
C TRP A 226 13.67 7.08 -8.56
N TRP A 227 14.49 6.41 -9.37
CA TRP A 227 15.92 6.26 -9.12
C TRP A 227 16.64 7.62 -9.08
N VAL A 228 16.41 8.47 -10.08
CA VAL A 228 16.98 9.83 -10.14
C VAL A 228 16.59 10.64 -8.90
N LEU A 229 15.32 10.66 -8.53
CA LEU A 229 14.85 11.38 -7.35
C LEU A 229 15.49 10.88 -6.04
N ASN A 230 15.73 9.58 -5.92
CA ASN A 230 16.40 9.04 -4.74
C ASN A 230 17.90 9.31 -4.72
N VAL A 231 18.57 9.35 -5.87
CA VAL A 231 19.97 9.77 -5.97
C VAL A 231 20.11 11.24 -5.56
N VAL A 232 19.27 12.12 -6.12
CA VAL A 232 19.27 13.55 -5.77
C VAL A 232 19.03 13.76 -4.27
N LYS A 233 18.06 13.07 -3.66
CA LYS A 233 17.81 13.16 -2.21
C LYS A 233 18.99 12.72 -1.35
N LYS A 234 19.79 11.75 -1.81
CA LYS A 234 20.99 11.30 -1.09
C LYS A 234 22.16 12.27 -1.21
N ILE A 235 22.18 13.09 -2.26
CA ILE A 235 23.25 14.09 -2.48
C ILE A 235 22.95 15.39 -1.72
N LEU A 236 21.67 15.74 -1.61
CA LEU A 236 21.23 17.02 -1.03
C LEU A 236 20.85 16.95 0.46
N GLY A 237 20.78 15.77 1.07
CA GLY A 237 20.34 15.64 2.46
C GLY A 237 20.62 14.36 3.13
#